data_0d2e62732e3db9558f958742c2da0b8d
#
_entry.id   0d2e62732e3db9558f958742c2da0b8d
#
_cell.length_a   1.000
_cell.length_b   1.000
_cell.length_c   1.000
_cell.angle_alpha   90.00
_cell.angle_beta   90.00
_cell.angle_gamma   90.00
#
_symmetry.space_group_name_H-M   'P 1'
#
loop_
_entity.id
_entity.type
_entity.pdbx_description
1 polymer ?
#
loop_
_entity_poly.entity_id
_entity_poly.type
_entity_poly.pdbx_seq_one_letter_code
_entity_poly.pdbx_strand_id
1 'polypeptide(L)'
;GVFVNAPFCRNNIPLTSLAPLLKCDGIIFGGKIDPSTMKIFNKCGIKTVDYFEREELNVLNAVPTAEGAVQIAMEEMASTIYGQKVLITGFGRISKVLIKILNGLGADITVTARKYSDLSWAEIYGCKAVHTSALENIIGEYDLIFNTVPAVILNEKCLNQIKNDALI
;
A
#
# COMPACT_ATOMS: atom_id res chain seq x y z
N GLY A 1 20.44 11.95 17.60
CA GLY A 1 19.36 11.95 16.62
C GLY A 1 18.01 11.71 17.30
N VAL A 2 17.01 12.44 16.90
CA VAL A 2 15.62 12.23 17.38
C VAL A 2 14.85 11.49 16.28
N PHE A 3 14.26 10.35 16.63
CA PHE A 3 13.36 9.62 15.73
C PHE A 3 11.93 10.12 15.95
N VAL A 4 11.32 10.67 14.91
CA VAL A 4 9.94 11.14 14.97
C VAL A 4 9.11 10.33 13.99
N ASN A 5 8.21 9.54 14.50
CA ASN A 5 7.27 8.75 13.70
C ASN A 5 5.96 9.55 13.58
N ALA A 6 5.78 10.23 12.46
CA ALA A 6 4.72 11.19 12.26
C ALA A 6 3.28 10.65 12.39
N PRO A 7 2.88 9.45 11.91
CA PRO A 7 1.49 9.02 12.01
C PRO A 7 1.10 8.34 13.33
N PHE A 8 2.05 8.00 14.20
CA PHE A 8 1.80 7.21 15.42
C PHE A 8 1.95 7.96 16.73
N CYS A 9 2.25 9.26 16.71
CA CYS A 9 2.22 10.06 17.94
C CYS A 9 0.78 10.27 18.40
N ARG A 10 0.38 9.58 19.46
CA ARG A 10 -0.91 9.82 20.17
C ARG A 10 -1.05 11.24 20.71
N ASN A 11 0.04 11.96 20.87
CA ASN A 11 0.08 13.36 21.26
C ASN A 11 0.43 14.19 20.03
N ASN A 12 -0.49 15.01 19.55
CA ASN A 12 -0.30 15.97 18.46
C ASN A 12 0.68 17.10 18.85
N ILE A 13 1.94 16.76 19.11
CA ILE A 13 2.99 17.77 19.30
C ILE A 13 3.42 18.23 17.91
N PRO A 14 3.21 19.51 17.55
CA PRO A 14 3.68 20.01 16.28
C PRO A 14 5.20 19.81 16.18
N LEU A 15 5.69 19.14 15.12
CA LEU A 15 7.13 18.93 14.91
C LEU A 15 7.92 20.23 14.94
N THR A 16 7.29 21.33 14.52
CA THR A 16 7.85 22.67 14.55
C THR A 16 8.21 23.17 15.95
N SER A 17 7.51 22.69 17.01
CA SER A 17 7.82 23.02 18.40
C SER A 17 9.11 22.36 18.91
N LEU A 18 9.62 21.36 18.21
CA LEU A 18 10.88 20.69 18.53
C LEU A 18 12.10 21.47 18.00
N ALA A 19 11.92 22.32 16.98
CA ALA A 19 13.02 23.03 16.34
C ALA A 19 13.89 23.84 17.35
N PRO A 20 13.32 24.63 18.28
CA PRO A 20 14.10 25.40 19.25
C PRO A 20 14.79 24.55 20.33
N LEU A 21 14.38 23.27 20.48
CA LEU A 21 14.95 22.34 21.46
C LEU A 21 16.14 21.55 20.92
N LEU A 22 16.38 21.63 19.62
CA LEU A 22 17.43 20.89 18.92
C LEU A 22 18.67 21.77 18.68
N LYS A 23 19.85 21.14 18.70
CA LYS A 23 21.11 21.83 18.34
C LYS A 23 21.09 22.19 16.85
N CYS A 24 21.69 23.34 16.51
CA CYS A 24 21.73 23.86 15.13
C CYS A 24 22.44 22.96 14.10
N ASP A 25 23.19 21.95 14.52
CA ASP A 25 23.85 20.96 13.66
C ASP A 25 23.22 19.56 13.79
N GLY A 26 22.04 19.50 14.37
CA GLY A 26 21.31 18.26 14.59
C GLY A 26 20.77 17.63 13.29
N ILE A 27 20.49 16.32 13.37
CA ILE A 27 19.85 15.58 12.28
C ILE A 27 18.54 14.99 12.81
N ILE A 28 17.47 15.20 12.05
CA ILE A 28 16.17 14.56 12.29
C ILE A 28 15.97 13.45 11.27
N PHE A 29 15.62 12.27 11.75
CA PHE A 29 15.18 11.15 10.93
C PHE A 29 13.66 10.96 11.13
N GLY A 30 12.92 10.90 10.04
CA GLY A 30 11.48 10.68 10.07
C GLY A 30 11.00 9.95 8.81
N GLY A 31 9.76 9.50 8.84
CA GLY A 31 9.09 8.95 7.66
C GLY A 31 7.93 9.83 7.23
N LYS A 32 7.82 10.15 5.94
CA LYS A 32 6.82 11.06 5.36
C LYS A 32 6.84 12.45 6.00
N ILE A 33 8.02 13.04 6.11
CA ILE A 33 8.17 14.40 6.60
C ILE A 33 7.63 15.35 5.54
N ASP A 34 6.63 16.16 5.89
CA ASP A 34 6.06 17.09 4.94
C ASP A 34 7.06 18.21 4.55
N PRO A 35 6.98 18.74 3.31
CA PRO A 35 7.93 19.72 2.82
C PRO A 35 7.94 21.03 3.62
N SER A 36 6.84 21.39 4.28
CA SER A 36 6.78 22.61 5.10
C SER A 36 7.59 22.44 6.38
N THR A 37 7.47 21.28 7.02
CA THR A 37 8.26 20.89 8.20
C THR A 37 9.75 20.83 7.86
N MET A 38 10.14 20.21 6.74
CA MET A 38 11.53 20.18 6.27
C MET A 38 12.11 21.58 6.12
N LYS A 39 11.35 22.53 5.52
CA LYS A 39 11.78 23.91 5.35
C LYS A 39 12.04 24.63 6.68
N ILE A 40 11.22 24.36 7.69
CA ILE A 40 11.37 24.97 9.03
C ILE A 40 12.66 24.48 9.68
N PHE A 41 12.89 23.17 9.71
CA PHE A 41 14.12 22.61 10.29
C PHE A 41 15.38 23.05 9.55
N ASN A 42 15.33 23.08 8.22
CA ASN A 42 16.46 23.57 7.41
C ASN A 42 16.80 25.05 7.71
N LYS A 43 15.80 25.91 7.94
CA LYS A 43 16.02 27.29 8.38
C LYS A 43 16.70 27.39 9.74
N CYS A 44 16.51 26.42 10.61
CA CYS A 44 17.15 26.32 11.93
C CYS A 44 18.53 25.62 11.86
N GLY A 45 19.06 25.34 10.67
CA GLY A 45 20.34 24.64 10.49
C GLY A 45 20.25 23.13 10.84
N ILE A 46 19.06 22.57 10.93
CA ILE A 46 18.83 21.16 11.28
C ILE A 46 18.60 20.37 10.01
N LYS A 47 19.42 19.35 9.76
CA LYS A 47 19.27 18.46 8.61
C LYS A 47 18.11 17.50 8.83
N THR A 48 17.23 17.37 7.83
CA THR A 48 16.15 16.37 7.82
C THR A 48 16.50 15.23 6.87
N VAL A 49 16.21 13.99 7.29
CA VAL A 49 16.37 12.79 6.47
C VAL A 49 15.05 12.03 6.53
N ASP A 50 14.35 11.97 5.40
CA ASP A 50 13.16 11.14 5.27
C ASP A 50 13.57 9.74 4.80
N TYR A 51 13.40 8.73 5.67
CA TYR A 51 13.78 7.37 5.32
C TYR A 51 12.79 6.71 4.35
N PHE A 52 11.56 7.25 4.18
CA PHE A 52 10.62 6.78 3.15
C PHE A 52 10.97 7.26 1.73
N GLU A 53 11.94 8.16 1.55
CA GLU A 53 12.50 8.46 0.23
C GLU A 53 13.36 7.31 -0.31
N ARG A 54 13.76 6.37 0.55
CA ARG A 54 14.56 5.21 0.18
C ARG A 54 13.69 4.12 -0.43
N GLU A 55 13.87 3.86 -1.73
CA GLU A 55 13.05 2.88 -2.46
C GLU A 55 13.22 1.46 -1.92
N GLU A 56 14.45 1.08 -1.54
CA GLU A 56 14.72 -0.25 -0.97
C GLU A 56 13.95 -0.48 0.34
N LEU A 57 13.80 0.56 1.16
CA LEU A 57 12.99 0.46 2.38
C LEU A 57 11.51 0.28 2.05
N ASN A 58 11.00 1.03 1.07
CA ASN A 58 9.62 0.92 0.64
C ASN A 58 9.30 -0.45 0.04
N VAL A 59 10.25 -1.04 -0.70
CA VAL A 59 10.12 -2.41 -1.24
C VAL A 59 10.07 -3.42 -0.10
N LEU A 60 10.98 -3.33 0.88
CA LEU A 60 10.98 -4.23 2.03
C LEU A 60 9.75 -4.06 2.92
N ASN A 61 9.28 -2.83 3.10
CA ASN A 61 8.06 -2.54 3.89
C ASN A 61 6.77 -3.04 3.22
N ALA A 62 6.80 -3.34 1.94
CA ALA A 62 5.68 -3.99 1.26
C ALA A 62 5.44 -5.42 1.76
N VAL A 63 6.47 -6.09 2.31
CA VAL A 63 6.35 -7.47 2.82
C VAL A 63 5.42 -7.52 4.03
N PRO A 64 5.71 -6.86 5.17
CA PRO A 64 4.82 -6.93 6.33
C PRO A 64 3.44 -6.34 6.04
N THR A 65 3.32 -5.38 5.11
CA THR A 65 2.03 -4.84 4.69
C THR A 65 1.19 -5.90 3.97
N ALA A 66 1.78 -6.64 3.05
CA ALA A 66 1.08 -7.71 2.33
C ALA A 66 0.74 -8.89 3.25
N GLU A 67 1.67 -9.28 4.14
CA GLU A 67 1.42 -10.35 5.13
C GLU A 67 0.25 -9.98 6.06
N GLY A 68 0.22 -8.76 6.58
CA GLY A 68 -0.88 -8.29 7.41
C GLY A 68 -2.23 -8.26 6.67
N ALA A 69 -2.24 -7.87 5.39
CA ALA A 69 -3.45 -7.90 4.58
C ALA A 69 -3.96 -9.35 4.35
N VAL A 70 -3.05 -10.29 4.10
CA VAL A 70 -3.40 -11.72 3.95
C VAL A 70 -3.86 -12.31 5.28
N GLN A 71 -3.24 -11.93 6.41
CA GLN A 71 -3.68 -12.35 7.74
C GLN A 71 -5.13 -11.92 8.00
N ILE A 72 -5.46 -10.64 7.74
CA ILE A 72 -6.82 -10.14 7.90
C ILE A 72 -7.80 -10.92 7.00
N ALA A 73 -7.40 -11.17 5.74
CA ALA A 73 -8.23 -11.96 4.83
C ALA A 73 -8.51 -13.37 5.37
N MET A 74 -7.50 -14.06 5.94
CA MET A 74 -7.67 -15.39 6.53
C MET A 74 -8.53 -15.37 7.81
N GLU A 75 -8.53 -14.28 8.56
CA GLU A 75 -9.32 -14.12 9.78
C GLU A 75 -10.80 -13.82 9.47
N GLU A 76 -11.05 -13.00 8.44
CA GLU A 76 -12.40 -12.50 8.14
C GLU A 76 -13.16 -13.38 7.13
N MET A 77 -12.47 -14.14 6.27
CA MET A 77 -13.12 -15.02 5.31
C MET A 77 -13.65 -16.27 5.99
N ALA A 78 -14.89 -16.66 5.66
CA ALA A 78 -15.48 -17.94 6.10
C ALA A 78 -14.88 -19.18 5.41
N SER A 79 -14.06 -18.98 4.37
CA SER A 79 -13.46 -20.03 3.54
C SER A 79 -11.94 -19.85 3.44
N THR A 80 -11.25 -20.88 2.96
CA THR A 80 -9.80 -20.81 2.68
C THR A 80 -9.55 -19.98 1.43
N ILE A 81 -8.36 -19.36 1.34
CA ILE A 81 -7.93 -18.61 0.15
C ILE A 81 -7.66 -19.54 -1.06
N TYR A 82 -7.38 -20.81 -0.82
CA TYR A 82 -7.14 -21.78 -1.89
C TYR A 82 -8.33 -21.88 -2.85
N GLY A 83 -8.06 -21.67 -4.15
CA GLY A 83 -9.07 -21.72 -5.21
C GLY A 83 -10.00 -20.52 -5.28
N GLN A 84 -9.88 -19.55 -4.38
CA GLN A 84 -10.68 -18.32 -4.44
C GLN A 84 -10.29 -17.41 -5.58
N LYS A 85 -11.25 -16.71 -6.14
CA LYS A 85 -11.00 -15.64 -7.11
C LYS A 85 -10.59 -14.38 -6.39
N VAL A 86 -9.33 -13.99 -6.55
CA VAL A 86 -8.74 -12.82 -5.89
C VAL A 86 -8.47 -11.71 -6.89
N LEU A 87 -8.96 -10.52 -6.62
CA LEU A 87 -8.66 -9.32 -7.38
C LEU A 87 -7.64 -8.46 -6.64
N ILE A 88 -6.56 -8.10 -7.33
CA ILE A 88 -5.60 -7.11 -6.84
C ILE A 88 -5.67 -5.90 -7.75
N THR A 89 -6.04 -4.73 -7.20
CA THR A 89 -6.03 -3.51 -7.97
C THR A 89 -4.68 -2.81 -7.87
N GLY A 90 -4.09 -2.50 -9.04
CA GLY A 90 -2.73 -1.97 -9.16
C GLY A 90 -1.65 -3.04 -9.25
N PHE A 91 -0.46 -2.65 -9.74
CA PHE A 91 0.71 -3.52 -9.88
C PHE A 91 1.96 -2.85 -9.29
N GLY A 92 1.82 -2.42 -8.02
CA GLY A 92 2.87 -1.78 -7.24
C GLY A 92 3.70 -2.76 -6.41
N ARG A 93 4.46 -2.22 -5.46
CA ARG A 93 5.32 -2.99 -4.55
C ARG A 93 4.51 -4.00 -3.72
N ILE A 94 3.41 -3.54 -3.10
CA ILE A 94 2.54 -4.39 -2.28
C ILE A 94 1.88 -5.47 -3.13
N SER A 95 1.35 -5.12 -4.30
CA SER A 95 0.71 -6.07 -5.22
C SER A 95 1.64 -7.22 -5.61
N LYS A 96 2.91 -6.93 -5.90
CA LYS A 96 3.91 -7.95 -6.26
C LYS A 96 4.18 -8.93 -5.12
N VAL A 97 4.19 -8.45 -3.88
CA VAL A 97 4.34 -9.32 -2.70
C VAL A 97 3.06 -10.13 -2.47
N LEU A 98 1.88 -9.51 -2.56
CA LEU A 98 0.59 -10.21 -2.48
C LEU A 98 0.50 -11.34 -3.50
N ILE A 99 0.84 -11.08 -4.77
CA ILE A 99 0.86 -12.11 -5.82
C ILE A 99 1.72 -13.30 -5.41
N LYS A 100 2.93 -13.03 -4.89
CA LYS A 100 3.83 -14.11 -4.46
C LYS A 100 3.24 -14.96 -3.33
N ILE A 101 2.62 -14.33 -2.33
CA ILE A 101 2.01 -15.03 -1.19
C ILE A 101 0.78 -15.80 -1.66
N LEU A 102 -0.14 -15.16 -2.38
CA LEU A 102 -1.41 -15.72 -2.83
C LEU A 102 -1.24 -16.85 -3.86
N ASN A 103 -0.24 -16.76 -4.74
CA ASN A 103 0.14 -17.87 -5.61
C ASN A 103 0.58 -19.11 -4.79
N GLY A 104 1.35 -18.87 -3.70
CA GLY A 104 1.75 -19.94 -2.77
C GLY A 104 0.56 -20.57 -2.03
N LEU A 105 -0.53 -19.82 -1.85
CA LEU A 105 -1.77 -20.29 -1.25
C LEU A 105 -2.75 -20.91 -2.26
N GLY A 106 -2.43 -20.89 -3.55
CA GLY A 106 -3.25 -21.49 -4.61
C GLY A 106 -4.49 -20.68 -5.00
N ALA A 107 -4.46 -19.35 -4.87
CA ALA A 107 -5.52 -18.46 -5.32
C ALA A 107 -5.55 -18.28 -6.84
N ASP A 108 -6.73 -18.03 -7.44
CA ASP A 108 -6.89 -17.58 -8.84
C ASP A 108 -6.82 -16.06 -8.89
N ILE A 109 -5.65 -15.54 -9.24
CA ILE A 109 -5.35 -14.10 -9.11
C ILE A 109 -5.60 -13.36 -10.40
N THR A 110 -6.35 -12.28 -10.32
CA THR A 110 -6.48 -11.27 -11.38
C THR A 110 -5.90 -9.94 -10.89
N VAL A 111 -5.12 -9.30 -11.74
CA VAL A 111 -4.51 -7.99 -11.47
C VAL A 111 -5.11 -6.95 -12.40
N THR A 112 -5.49 -5.78 -11.88
CA THR A 112 -5.81 -4.65 -12.74
C THR A 112 -4.71 -3.60 -12.70
N ALA A 113 -4.34 -3.07 -13.86
CA ALA A 113 -3.38 -1.98 -14.00
C ALA A 113 -3.74 -1.05 -15.16
N ARG A 114 -3.22 0.18 -15.11
CA ARG A 114 -3.42 1.19 -16.17
C ARG A 114 -2.40 1.07 -17.30
N LYS A 115 -1.19 0.58 -17.00
CA LYS A 115 -0.11 0.47 -17.96
C LYS A 115 -0.09 -0.94 -18.54
N TYR A 116 -0.05 -1.05 -19.85
CA TYR A 116 0.07 -2.34 -20.53
C TYR A 116 1.34 -3.09 -20.17
N SER A 117 2.44 -2.38 -19.88
CA SER A 117 3.66 -2.99 -19.37
C SER A 117 3.46 -3.71 -18.03
N ASP A 118 2.65 -3.13 -17.13
CA ASP A 118 2.33 -3.73 -15.85
C ASP A 118 1.43 -4.96 -16.01
N LEU A 119 0.50 -4.93 -16.99
CA LEU A 119 -0.34 -6.08 -17.33
C LEU A 119 0.50 -7.25 -17.86
N SER A 120 1.43 -6.97 -18.79
CA SER A 120 2.35 -7.99 -19.30
C SER A 120 3.21 -8.61 -18.19
N TRP A 121 3.69 -7.79 -17.25
CA TRP A 121 4.38 -8.31 -16.08
C TRP A 121 3.48 -9.17 -15.19
N ALA A 122 2.22 -8.77 -14.96
CA ALA A 122 1.26 -9.56 -14.18
C ALA A 122 1.04 -10.94 -14.79
N GLU A 123 0.95 -11.05 -16.13
CA GLU A 123 0.87 -12.34 -16.84
C GLU A 123 2.10 -13.19 -16.63
N ILE A 124 3.32 -12.61 -16.67
CA ILE A 124 4.58 -13.32 -16.39
C ILE A 124 4.59 -13.84 -14.94
N TYR A 125 3.97 -13.12 -14.00
CA TYR A 125 3.81 -13.57 -12.62
C TYR A 125 2.71 -14.64 -12.43
N GLY A 126 2.07 -15.09 -13.52
CA GLY A 126 1.05 -16.15 -13.51
C GLY A 126 -0.36 -15.66 -13.16
N CYS A 127 -0.61 -14.35 -13.25
CA CYS A 127 -1.91 -13.77 -12.98
C CYS A 127 -2.70 -13.53 -14.26
N LYS A 128 -4.03 -13.52 -14.17
CA LYS A 128 -4.86 -12.86 -15.19
C LYS A 128 -4.64 -11.35 -15.11
N ALA A 129 -4.54 -10.69 -16.25
CA ALA A 129 -4.29 -9.25 -16.32
C ALA A 129 -5.43 -8.54 -17.06
N VAL A 130 -5.98 -7.49 -16.44
CA VAL A 130 -7.11 -6.74 -16.98
C VAL A 130 -6.83 -5.24 -16.86
N HIS A 131 -7.13 -4.48 -17.91
CA HIS A 131 -6.96 -3.03 -17.83
C HIS A 131 -7.96 -2.42 -16.84
N THR A 132 -7.53 -1.45 -16.04
CA THR A 132 -8.34 -0.85 -14.96
C THR A 132 -9.68 -0.27 -15.47
N SER A 133 -9.78 0.14 -16.73
CA SER A 133 -11.05 0.62 -17.32
C SER A 133 -12.14 -0.44 -17.38
N ALA A 134 -11.79 -1.72 -17.32
CA ALA A 134 -12.75 -2.83 -17.32
C ALA A 134 -13.12 -3.30 -15.91
N LEU A 135 -12.58 -2.66 -14.86
CA LEU A 135 -12.77 -3.06 -13.48
C LEU A 135 -14.25 -3.20 -13.09
N GLU A 136 -15.07 -2.25 -13.50
CA GLU A 136 -16.52 -2.21 -13.24
C GLU A 136 -17.23 -3.48 -13.76
N ASN A 137 -16.79 -4.01 -14.90
CA ASN A 137 -17.42 -5.17 -15.53
C ASN A 137 -17.07 -6.52 -14.91
N ILE A 138 -15.97 -6.58 -14.17
CA ILE A 138 -15.42 -7.84 -13.65
C ILE A 138 -15.51 -7.97 -12.13
N ILE A 139 -15.61 -6.84 -11.41
CA ILE A 139 -15.44 -6.81 -9.95
C ILE A 139 -16.40 -7.73 -9.20
N GLY A 140 -17.59 -7.98 -9.72
CA GLY A 140 -18.58 -8.88 -9.16
C GLY A 140 -18.22 -10.38 -9.22
N GLU A 141 -17.11 -10.75 -9.86
CA GLU A 141 -16.71 -12.16 -9.93
C GLU A 141 -15.84 -12.63 -8.77
N TYR A 142 -15.30 -11.69 -7.97
CA TYR A 142 -14.25 -11.97 -6.99
C TYR A 142 -14.80 -12.17 -5.58
N ASP A 143 -14.11 -13.04 -4.84
CA ASP A 143 -14.42 -13.40 -3.45
C ASP A 143 -13.58 -12.58 -2.47
N LEU A 144 -12.40 -12.13 -2.92
CA LEU A 144 -11.46 -11.33 -2.15
C LEU A 144 -10.86 -10.23 -3.03
N ILE A 145 -10.85 -9.00 -2.54
CA ILE A 145 -10.38 -7.83 -3.28
C ILE A 145 -9.34 -7.09 -2.45
N PHE A 146 -8.11 -7.00 -2.94
CA PHE A 146 -7.07 -6.15 -2.37
C PHE A 146 -6.94 -4.85 -3.15
N ASN A 147 -7.34 -3.72 -2.55
CA ASN A 147 -7.12 -2.42 -3.16
C ASN A 147 -5.77 -1.85 -2.73
N THR A 148 -4.80 -1.83 -3.64
CA THR A 148 -3.46 -1.30 -3.38
C THR A 148 -3.21 0.07 -4.02
N VAL A 149 -4.20 0.65 -4.68
CA VAL A 149 -4.08 1.95 -5.35
C VAL A 149 -4.49 3.08 -4.41
N PRO A 150 -3.63 4.09 -4.19
CA PRO A 150 -3.94 5.22 -3.30
C PRO A 150 -4.84 6.27 -3.99
N ALA A 151 -5.87 5.81 -4.70
CA ALA A 151 -6.87 6.65 -5.38
C ALA A 151 -8.22 5.96 -5.32
N VAL A 152 -9.29 6.73 -5.42
CA VAL A 152 -10.66 6.20 -5.46
C VAL A 152 -10.90 5.55 -6.83
N ILE A 153 -10.62 4.25 -6.92
CA ILE A 153 -10.90 3.43 -8.11
C ILE A 153 -12.11 2.52 -7.90
N LEU A 154 -12.42 2.18 -6.65
CA LEU A 154 -13.64 1.49 -6.24
C LEU A 154 -14.71 2.56 -6.01
N ASN A 155 -15.38 2.97 -7.09
CA ASN A 155 -16.49 3.92 -7.04
C ASN A 155 -17.79 3.21 -6.64
N GLU A 156 -18.87 3.98 -6.47
CA GLU A 156 -20.18 3.47 -6.09
C GLU A 156 -20.70 2.38 -7.03
N LYS A 157 -20.45 2.51 -8.34
CA LYS A 157 -20.86 1.51 -9.33
C LYS A 157 -20.10 0.19 -9.14
N CYS A 158 -18.79 0.25 -8.84
CA CYS A 158 -18.03 -0.93 -8.50
C CYS A 158 -18.58 -1.59 -7.24
N LEU A 159 -18.81 -0.81 -6.18
CA LEU A 159 -19.30 -1.33 -4.89
C LEU A 159 -20.65 -2.01 -5.01
N ASN A 160 -21.56 -1.49 -5.85
CA ASN A 160 -22.88 -2.07 -6.09
C ASN A 160 -22.84 -3.41 -6.84
N GLN A 161 -21.71 -3.78 -7.45
CA GLN A 161 -21.55 -5.04 -8.21
C GLN A 161 -20.78 -6.11 -7.43
N ILE A 162 -20.15 -5.74 -6.33
CA ILE A 162 -19.39 -6.69 -5.50
C ILE A 162 -20.38 -7.68 -4.85
N LYS A 163 -19.97 -8.94 -4.74
CA LYS A 163 -20.74 -9.97 -4.04
C LYS A 163 -20.96 -9.57 -2.59
N ASN A 164 -22.11 -9.90 -2.02
CA ASN A 164 -22.45 -9.56 -0.64
C ASN A 164 -21.51 -10.20 0.40
N ASP A 165 -20.89 -11.31 0.05
CA ASP A 165 -19.96 -12.09 0.88
C ASP A 165 -18.49 -11.90 0.50
N ALA A 166 -18.19 -11.02 -0.46
CA ALA A 166 -16.83 -10.70 -0.81
C ALA A 166 -16.16 -9.82 0.25
N LEU A 167 -14.90 -10.11 0.55
CA LEU A 167 -14.07 -9.28 1.43
C LEU A 167 -13.27 -8.25 0.61
N ILE A 168 -13.23 -6.99 1.10
CA ILE A 168 -12.47 -5.89 0.48
C ILE A 168 -11.42 -5.36 1.46
#